data_b08a5eff0599b8c8330996551fb1a66b
#
_entry.id   b08a5eff0599b8c8330996551fb1a66b
#
_cell.length_a   1.000
_cell.length_b   1.000
_cell.length_c   1.000
_cell.angle_alpha   90.00
_cell.angle_beta   90.00
_cell.angle_gamma   90.00
#
_symmetry.space_group_name_H-M   'P 1'
#
loop_
_entity.id
_entity.type
_entity.pdbx_description
1 polymer ?
#
loop_
_entity_poly.entity_id
_entity_poly.type
_entity_poly.pdbx_seq_one_letter_code
_entity_poly.pdbx_strand_id
1 'polypeptide(L)'
;VGNNMNFKIRNLLAAAMAFVMMISLTACSSDKQKKYEQLKTDIVGVWCDIDGPEYFENEGNPYYKLYEFTSEGGLIYHTPMAMGSVYTEDTYEISDDFLTVGNGAKCRIEIDNDVLTMIYNGGSSQYRKMSMEEVCNFGVYYIDADNYQKQLDYLGLLYGTDSEGHKLNEDGSIREETSANASDASTSEGTSAAE
;
A
#
# COMPACT_ATOMS: atom_id res chain seq x y z
N VAL A 1 19.10 -56.61 39.25
CA VAL A 1 17.92 -56.39 38.28
C VAL A 1 17.43 -54.95 38.28
N GLY A 2 17.94 -54.07 39.19
CA GLY A 2 17.45 -52.68 39.33
C GLY A 2 18.02 -51.60 38.40
N ASN A 3 19.17 -51.81 37.74
CA ASN A 3 19.89 -50.75 37.01
C ASN A 3 19.37 -50.47 35.59
N ASN A 4 18.69 -51.41 34.93
CA ASN A 4 18.24 -51.27 33.56
C ASN A 4 16.94 -50.41 33.42
N MET A 5 16.14 -50.33 34.47
CA MET A 5 14.88 -49.55 34.44
C MET A 5 15.17 -48.06 34.58
N ASN A 6 16.13 -47.67 35.39
CA ASN A 6 16.53 -46.26 35.54
C ASN A 6 17.16 -45.67 34.27
N PHE A 7 17.89 -46.48 33.50
CA PHE A 7 18.50 -46.04 32.24
C PHE A 7 17.44 -45.77 31.15
N LYS A 8 16.42 -46.63 31.02
CA LYS A 8 15.31 -46.43 30.06
C LYS A 8 14.46 -45.20 30.39
N ILE A 9 14.21 -44.97 31.69
CA ILE A 9 13.43 -43.78 32.12
C ILE A 9 14.20 -42.47 31.87
N ARG A 10 15.51 -42.46 32.14
CA ARG A 10 16.38 -41.29 31.86
C ARG A 10 16.45 -40.97 30.38
N ASN A 11 16.52 -41.96 29.50
CA ASN A 11 16.54 -41.76 28.05
C ASN A 11 15.18 -41.30 27.52
N LEU A 12 14.09 -41.79 28.10
CA LEU A 12 12.73 -41.33 27.74
C LEU A 12 12.47 -39.86 28.13
N LEU A 13 12.97 -39.47 29.33
CA LEU A 13 12.90 -38.07 29.80
C LEU A 13 13.76 -37.13 28.95
N ALA A 14 14.96 -37.56 28.55
CA ALA A 14 15.83 -36.78 27.67
C ALA A 14 15.22 -36.61 26.26
N ALA A 15 14.61 -37.64 25.71
CA ALA A 15 13.93 -37.58 24.43
C ALA A 15 12.69 -36.67 24.50
N ALA A 16 11.91 -36.73 25.58
CA ALA A 16 10.76 -35.85 25.79
C ALA A 16 11.16 -34.38 25.92
N MET A 17 12.24 -34.07 26.67
CA MET A 17 12.76 -32.70 26.77
C MET A 17 13.29 -32.16 25.42
N ALA A 18 13.99 -33.00 24.65
CA ALA A 18 14.45 -32.61 23.31
C ALA A 18 13.28 -32.33 22.35
N PHE A 19 12.21 -33.11 22.44
CA PHE A 19 11.00 -32.88 21.61
C PHE A 19 10.27 -31.60 21.99
N VAL A 20 10.16 -31.28 23.29
CA VAL A 20 9.56 -30.01 23.76
C VAL A 20 10.42 -28.82 23.33
N MET A 21 11.76 -28.94 23.37
CA MET A 21 12.63 -27.84 22.86
C MET A 21 12.52 -27.65 21.36
N MET A 22 12.35 -28.71 20.55
CA MET A 22 12.16 -28.58 19.12
C MET A 22 10.82 -27.90 18.75
N ILE A 23 9.75 -28.21 19.48
CA ILE A 23 8.43 -27.57 19.27
C ILE A 23 8.49 -26.06 19.63
N SER A 24 9.18 -25.70 20.71
CA SER A 24 9.30 -24.29 21.12
C SER A 24 10.14 -23.46 20.14
N LEU A 25 11.15 -24.02 19.51
CA LEU A 25 11.97 -23.36 18.49
C LEU A 25 11.21 -23.14 17.19
N THR A 26 10.36 -24.08 16.78
CA THR A 26 9.54 -23.93 15.56
C THR A 26 8.40 -22.93 15.76
N ALA A 27 7.79 -22.83 16.95
CA ALA A 27 6.77 -21.85 17.24
C ALA A 27 7.31 -20.40 17.19
N CYS A 28 8.48 -20.14 17.80
CA CYS A 28 9.12 -18.84 17.78
C CYS A 28 9.54 -18.38 16.35
N SER A 29 9.97 -19.31 15.49
CA SER A 29 10.33 -18.97 14.12
C SER A 29 9.08 -18.63 13.28
N SER A 30 7.97 -19.33 13.52
CA SER A 30 6.68 -19.08 12.84
C SER A 30 6.12 -17.68 13.15
N ASP A 31 6.20 -17.20 14.39
CA ASP A 31 5.67 -15.90 14.78
C ASP A 31 6.53 -14.75 14.24
N LYS A 32 7.85 -14.89 14.25
CA LYS A 32 8.75 -13.93 13.61
C LYS A 32 8.52 -13.85 12.10
N GLN A 33 8.37 -14.99 11.44
CA GLN A 33 8.11 -15.03 10.01
C GLN A 33 6.78 -14.36 9.65
N LYS A 34 5.72 -14.60 10.43
CA LYS A 34 4.43 -13.93 10.24
C LYS A 34 4.53 -12.43 10.40
N LYS A 35 5.22 -11.96 11.45
CA LYS A 35 5.45 -10.53 11.67
C LYS A 35 6.21 -9.89 10.51
N TYR A 36 7.20 -10.57 9.97
CA TYR A 36 7.97 -10.12 8.84
C TYR A 36 7.12 -9.99 7.56
N GLU A 37 6.33 -11.01 7.22
CA GLU A 37 5.42 -10.95 6.07
C GLU A 37 4.35 -9.86 6.26
N GLN A 38 3.89 -9.64 7.49
CA GLN A 38 2.96 -8.56 7.80
C GLN A 38 3.60 -7.19 7.54
N LEU A 39 4.85 -6.95 7.99
CA LEU A 39 5.56 -5.70 7.73
C LEU A 39 5.69 -5.39 6.24
N LYS A 40 5.95 -6.41 5.41
CA LYS A 40 6.02 -6.25 3.96
C LYS A 40 4.69 -5.81 3.35
N THR A 41 3.59 -6.28 3.90
CA THR A 41 2.25 -5.91 3.45
C THR A 41 1.86 -4.53 3.95
N ASP A 42 2.11 -4.26 5.23
CA ASP A 42 1.65 -3.04 5.89
C ASP A 42 2.41 -1.79 5.41
N ILE A 43 3.69 -1.95 4.98
CA ILE A 43 4.48 -0.82 4.50
C ILE A 43 3.97 -0.28 3.15
N VAL A 44 3.33 -1.11 2.33
CA VAL A 44 2.88 -0.72 0.99
C VAL A 44 1.87 0.41 1.04
N GLY A 45 2.12 1.48 0.30
CA GLY A 45 1.27 2.66 0.23
C GLY A 45 2.03 3.98 0.31
N VAL A 46 1.32 5.08 0.33
CA VAL A 46 1.90 6.43 0.42
C VAL A 46 1.93 6.91 1.87
N TRP A 47 3.06 7.45 2.25
CA TRP A 47 3.37 7.91 3.60
C TRP A 47 3.82 9.37 3.59
N CYS A 48 3.43 10.11 4.61
CA CYS A 48 3.90 11.46 4.88
C CYS A 48 4.43 11.56 6.32
N ASP A 49 5.05 12.69 6.67
CA ASP A 49 5.43 12.95 8.06
C ASP A 49 4.24 12.79 9.00
N ILE A 50 4.49 12.44 10.27
CA ILE A 50 3.43 12.17 11.27
C ILE A 50 2.54 13.40 11.51
N ASP A 51 3.11 14.59 11.44
CA ASP A 51 2.39 15.87 11.61
C ASP A 51 1.65 16.31 10.33
N GLY A 52 1.77 15.55 9.25
CA GLY A 52 1.16 15.79 7.94
C GLY A 52 2.19 15.99 6.85
N PRO A 53 1.75 16.15 5.60
CA PRO A 53 2.66 16.38 4.48
C PRO A 53 3.53 17.63 4.72
N GLU A 54 4.84 17.43 4.84
CA GLU A 54 5.77 18.51 5.10
C GLU A 54 5.92 19.38 3.85
N TYR A 55 5.66 20.68 4.04
CA TYR A 55 5.80 21.69 2.99
C TYR A 55 7.23 22.21 2.91
N PHE A 56 7.77 22.21 1.71
CA PHE A 56 9.09 22.78 1.41
C PHE A 56 8.97 23.86 0.34
N GLU A 57 9.90 24.78 0.34
CA GLU A 57 10.08 25.76 -0.72
C GLU A 57 11.52 25.71 -1.23
N ASN A 58 11.68 25.50 -2.53
CA ASN A 58 12.96 25.54 -3.19
C ASN A 58 12.88 26.46 -4.40
N GLU A 59 13.72 27.51 -4.44
CA GLU A 59 13.78 28.50 -5.53
C GLU A 59 12.41 29.13 -5.86
N GLY A 60 11.57 29.32 -4.82
CA GLY A 60 10.23 29.89 -4.98
C GLY A 60 9.16 28.89 -5.47
N ASN A 61 9.49 27.61 -5.59
CA ASN A 61 8.54 26.56 -5.95
C ASN A 61 8.15 25.74 -4.71
N PRO A 62 6.87 25.76 -4.30
CA PRO A 62 6.39 24.93 -3.20
C PRO A 62 6.31 23.45 -3.62
N TYR A 63 6.71 22.58 -2.73
CA TYR A 63 6.58 21.14 -2.92
C TYR A 63 6.40 20.39 -1.60
N TYR A 64 5.92 19.15 -1.70
CA TYR A 64 5.79 18.20 -0.60
C TYR A 64 6.68 16.99 -0.84
N LYS A 65 7.10 16.32 0.22
CA LYS A 65 7.77 15.01 0.12
C LYS A 65 6.83 13.94 0.61
N LEU A 66 6.47 13.03 -0.29
CA LEU A 66 5.67 11.86 0.03
C LEU A 66 6.46 10.62 -0.41
N TYR A 67 6.32 9.55 0.35
CA TYR A 67 7.04 8.30 0.13
C TYR A 67 6.04 7.22 -0.21
N GLU A 68 6.17 6.59 -1.38
CA GLU A 68 5.40 5.40 -1.73
C GLU A 68 6.30 4.18 -1.67
N PHE A 69 5.89 3.18 -0.91
CA PHE A 69 6.47 1.85 -0.91
C PHE A 69 5.59 0.95 -1.76
N THR A 70 6.15 0.36 -2.82
CA THR A 70 5.43 -0.55 -3.71
C THR A 70 5.53 -1.99 -3.24
N SER A 71 4.59 -2.83 -3.61
CA SER A 71 4.59 -4.28 -3.31
C SER A 71 5.79 -5.02 -3.93
N GLU A 72 6.39 -4.45 -4.98
CA GLU A 72 7.53 -5.03 -5.70
C GLU A 72 8.89 -4.57 -5.16
N GLY A 73 8.93 -3.79 -4.07
CA GLY A 73 10.17 -3.30 -3.47
C GLY A 73 10.68 -1.98 -4.04
N GLY A 74 9.83 -1.24 -4.75
CA GLY A 74 10.10 0.13 -5.18
C GLY A 74 9.83 1.13 -4.06
N LEU A 75 10.74 2.10 -3.89
CA LEU A 75 10.57 3.27 -3.03
C LEU A 75 10.52 4.51 -3.93
N ILE A 76 9.37 5.15 -3.95
CA ILE A 76 9.11 6.29 -4.82
C ILE A 76 9.01 7.56 -3.96
N TYR A 77 9.80 8.54 -4.31
CA TYR A 77 9.73 9.87 -3.70
C TYR A 77 8.85 10.76 -4.57
N HIS A 78 7.62 10.96 -4.17
CA HIS A 78 6.73 11.89 -4.85
C HIS A 78 6.98 13.31 -4.37
N THR A 79 7.01 14.24 -5.31
CA THR A 79 7.14 15.67 -5.08
C THR A 79 6.00 16.40 -5.77
N PRO A 80 4.81 16.45 -5.17
CA PRO A 80 3.69 17.23 -5.71
C PRO A 80 4.03 18.70 -5.74
N MET A 81 3.84 19.32 -6.88
CA MET A 81 4.11 20.74 -7.15
C MET A 81 2.84 21.41 -7.69
N ALA A 82 2.78 22.74 -7.64
CA ALA A 82 1.62 23.50 -8.13
C ALA A 82 1.27 23.25 -9.62
N MET A 83 2.21 22.76 -10.42
CA MET A 83 2.05 22.52 -11.86
C MET A 83 2.20 21.05 -12.26
N GLY A 84 2.02 20.13 -11.33
CA GLY A 84 2.14 18.68 -11.55
C GLY A 84 2.96 17.99 -10.46
N SER A 85 3.18 16.70 -10.56
CA SER A 85 4.04 15.96 -9.64
C SER A 85 5.27 15.42 -10.37
N VAL A 86 6.39 15.41 -9.66
CA VAL A 86 7.63 14.76 -10.10
C VAL A 86 7.89 13.63 -9.13
N TYR A 87 8.42 12.53 -9.60
CA TYR A 87 8.83 11.43 -8.74
C TYR A 87 10.25 10.96 -9.07
N THR A 88 10.92 10.40 -8.06
CA THR A 88 12.22 9.74 -8.18
C THR A 88 12.10 8.33 -7.63
N GLU A 89 12.61 7.37 -8.36
CA GLU A 89 12.55 5.97 -8.00
C GLU A 89 13.83 5.52 -7.28
N ASP A 90 13.67 4.70 -6.27
CA ASP A 90 14.70 3.94 -5.58
C ASP A 90 14.15 2.54 -5.28
N THR A 91 14.88 1.72 -4.56
CA THR A 91 14.47 0.40 -4.14
C THR A 91 14.52 0.26 -2.63
N TYR A 92 13.73 -0.67 -2.10
CA TYR A 92 13.84 -1.05 -0.70
C TYR A 92 13.77 -2.58 -0.53
N GLU A 93 14.34 -3.04 0.57
CA GLU A 93 14.25 -4.42 1.02
C GLU A 93 13.96 -4.45 2.52
N ILE A 94 13.06 -5.34 2.93
CA ILE A 94 12.80 -5.61 4.35
C ILE A 94 13.40 -6.98 4.69
N SER A 95 14.21 -7.02 5.73
CA SER A 95 14.78 -8.25 6.30
C SER A 95 14.63 -8.22 7.80
N ASP A 96 13.85 -9.14 8.35
CA ASP A 96 13.39 -9.13 9.73
C ASP A 96 12.59 -7.86 10.06
N ASP A 97 13.09 -7.01 10.93
CA ASP A 97 12.54 -5.68 11.26
C ASP A 97 13.40 -4.52 10.73
N PHE A 98 14.24 -4.80 9.73
CA PHE A 98 15.11 -3.79 9.12
C PHE A 98 14.67 -3.46 7.69
N LEU A 99 14.55 -2.18 7.42
CA LEU A 99 14.42 -1.59 6.10
C LEU A 99 15.81 -1.21 5.59
N THR A 100 16.16 -1.64 4.39
CA THR A 100 17.34 -1.21 3.65
C THR A 100 16.89 -0.48 2.40
N VAL A 101 17.37 0.74 2.17
CA VAL A 101 17.12 1.53 0.95
C VAL A 101 18.29 1.36 -0.01
N GLY A 102 18.07 1.52 -1.31
CA GLY A 102 18.96 1.16 -2.42
C GLY A 102 20.43 1.58 -2.29
N ASN A 103 20.73 2.68 -1.63
CA ASN A 103 22.10 3.12 -1.33
C ASN A 103 22.78 2.39 -0.15
N GLY A 104 22.07 1.39 0.45
CA GLY A 104 22.54 0.62 1.59
C GLY A 104 22.24 1.28 2.95
N ALA A 105 21.51 2.39 2.99
CA ALA A 105 21.03 2.96 4.25
C ALA A 105 20.07 1.98 4.92
N LYS A 106 20.33 1.70 6.23
CA LYS A 106 19.59 0.69 6.98
C LYS A 106 19.04 1.28 8.27
N CYS A 107 17.75 1.04 8.53
CA CYS A 107 17.11 1.39 9.80
C CYS A 107 16.20 0.26 10.26
N ARG A 108 15.93 0.19 11.55
CA ARG A 108 14.89 -0.68 12.09
C ARG A 108 13.54 -0.02 11.88
N ILE A 109 12.51 -0.81 11.55
CA ILE A 109 11.15 -0.32 11.34
C ILE A 109 10.15 -1.02 12.26
N GLU A 110 9.14 -0.26 12.63
CA GLU A 110 7.94 -0.73 13.32
C GLU A 110 6.73 -0.05 12.66
N ILE A 111 5.66 -0.82 12.43
CA ILE A 111 4.38 -0.28 11.92
C ILE A 111 3.30 -0.65 12.93
N ASP A 112 2.60 0.35 13.41
CA ASP A 112 1.46 0.21 14.31
C ASP A 112 0.39 1.27 13.98
N ASN A 113 -0.86 0.82 13.76
CA ASN A 113 -2.01 1.70 13.48
C ASN A 113 -1.73 2.75 12.36
N ASP A 114 -1.20 2.30 11.22
CA ASP A 114 -0.82 3.15 10.08
C ASP A 114 0.25 4.22 10.41
N VAL A 115 1.02 4.01 11.48
CA VAL A 115 2.21 4.79 11.82
C VAL A 115 3.46 3.93 11.61
N LEU A 116 4.32 4.37 10.67
CA LEU A 116 5.63 3.80 10.41
C LEU A 116 6.66 4.55 11.25
N THR A 117 7.33 3.85 12.15
CA THR A 117 8.46 4.37 12.92
C THR A 117 9.76 3.82 12.33
N MET A 118 10.63 4.71 11.86
CA MET A 118 11.99 4.37 11.41
C MET A 118 12.98 4.75 12.51
N ILE A 119 13.76 3.77 12.98
CA ILE A 119 14.69 3.90 14.10
C ILE A 119 16.11 3.82 13.58
N TYR A 120 16.88 4.89 13.78
CA TYR A 120 18.27 5.04 13.36
C TYR A 120 19.22 5.09 14.56
N ASN A 121 20.52 5.04 14.31
CA ASN A 121 21.51 5.36 15.32
C ASN A 121 21.44 6.84 15.69
N GLY A 122 20.74 7.14 16.79
CA GLY A 122 20.65 8.51 17.33
C GLY A 122 19.29 9.17 17.26
N GLY A 123 18.24 8.47 16.81
CA GLY A 123 16.88 9.00 16.78
C GLY A 123 15.87 8.13 16.07
N SER A 124 14.68 8.64 15.94
CA SER A 124 13.61 8.03 15.17
C SER A 124 12.83 9.08 14.41
N SER A 125 12.27 8.67 13.28
CA SER A 125 11.31 9.46 12.50
C SER A 125 10.02 8.69 12.40
N GLN A 126 8.89 9.39 12.43
CA GLN A 126 7.57 8.80 12.33
C GLN A 126 6.84 9.33 11.10
N TYR A 127 6.16 8.43 10.43
CA TYR A 127 5.37 8.70 9.25
C TYR A 127 4.00 8.10 9.42
N ARG A 128 2.98 8.75 8.90
CA ARG A 128 1.64 8.18 8.83
C ARG A 128 1.28 7.80 7.40
N LYS A 129 0.48 6.74 7.27
CA LYS A 129 -0.07 6.35 5.98
C LYS A 129 -1.12 7.35 5.54
N MET A 130 -1.07 7.76 4.28
CA MET A 130 -2.07 8.63 3.69
C MET A 130 -3.30 7.83 3.25
N SER A 131 -4.49 8.40 3.47
CA SER A 131 -5.71 7.86 2.91
C SER A 131 -5.76 8.05 1.39
N MET A 132 -6.60 7.27 0.70
CA MET A 132 -6.79 7.41 -0.75
C MET A 132 -7.27 8.83 -1.12
N GLU A 133 -8.14 9.41 -0.30
CA GLU A 133 -8.62 10.79 -0.48
C GLU A 133 -7.47 11.81 -0.41
N GLU A 134 -6.59 11.69 0.58
CA GLU A 134 -5.44 12.58 0.71
C GLU A 134 -4.48 12.44 -0.48
N VAL A 135 -4.18 11.21 -0.90
CA VAL A 135 -3.32 10.94 -2.07
C VAL A 135 -3.88 11.60 -3.32
N CYS A 136 -5.19 11.47 -3.58
CA CYS A 136 -5.86 12.13 -4.69
C CYS A 136 -5.84 13.65 -4.57
N ASN A 137 -6.10 14.21 -3.38
CA ASN A 137 -6.12 15.64 -3.14
C ASN A 137 -4.73 16.29 -3.33
N PHE A 138 -3.66 15.55 -3.08
CA PHE A 138 -2.29 15.97 -3.36
C PHE A 138 -1.88 15.76 -4.83
N GLY A 139 -2.75 15.20 -5.67
CA GLY A 139 -2.46 14.94 -7.08
C GLY A 139 -1.37 13.89 -7.30
N VAL A 140 -1.20 12.98 -6.35
CA VAL A 140 -0.27 11.86 -6.44
C VAL A 140 -0.99 10.68 -7.06
N TYR A 141 -0.34 10.02 -8.02
CA TYR A 141 -0.80 8.74 -8.56
C TYR A 141 0.14 7.65 -8.07
N TYR A 142 -0.43 6.54 -7.60
CA TYR A 142 0.32 5.37 -7.19
C TYR A 142 1.12 4.79 -8.36
N ILE A 143 2.36 4.40 -8.07
CA ILE A 143 3.19 3.60 -9.00
C ILE A 143 2.95 2.10 -8.77
N ASP A 144 2.62 1.71 -7.53
CA ASP A 144 2.18 0.34 -7.23
C ASP A 144 0.89 0.02 -7.99
N ALA A 145 0.92 -1.02 -8.86
CA ALA A 145 -0.17 -1.34 -9.78
C ALA A 145 -1.50 -1.63 -9.07
N ASP A 146 -1.45 -2.37 -7.95
CA ASP A 146 -2.66 -2.74 -7.20
C ASP A 146 -3.29 -1.52 -6.52
N ASN A 147 -2.46 -0.61 -5.98
CA ASN A 147 -2.95 0.62 -5.36
C ASN A 147 -3.36 1.65 -6.41
N TYR A 148 -2.71 1.69 -7.58
CA TYR A 148 -3.13 2.51 -8.71
C TYR A 148 -4.54 2.13 -9.19
N GLN A 149 -4.83 0.83 -9.32
CA GLN A 149 -6.17 0.36 -9.68
C GLN A 149 -7.22 0.78 -8.65
N LYS A 150 -6.92 0.61 -7.34
CA LYS A 150 -7.82 1.09 -6.26
C LYS A 150 -8.04 2.60 -6.31
N GLN A 151 -7.00 3.36 -6.68
CA GLN A 151 -7.11 4.80 -6.86
C GLN A 151 -8.02 5.17 -8.04
N LEU A 152 -7.91 4.47 -9.17
CA LEU A 152 -8.81 4.67 -10.31
C LEU A 152 -10.26 4.35 -9.95
N ASP A 153 -10.50 3.27 -9.22
CA ASP A 153 -11.82 2.89 -8.75
C ASP A 153 -12.40 3.95 -7.78
N TYR A 154 -11.57 4.46 -6.86
CA TYR A 154 -11.95 5.54 -5.95
C TYR A 154 -12.29 6.84 -6.70
N LEU A 155 -11.47 7.25 -7.66
CA LEU A 155 -11.72 8.42 -8.50
C LEU A 155 -12.97 8.22 -9.37
N GLY A 156 -13.18 7.01 -9.87
CA GLY A 156 -14.38 6.63 -10.60
C GLY A 156 -15.65 6.83 -9.77
N LEU A 157 -15.63 6.41 -8.50
CA LEU A 157 -16.75 6.64 -7.57
C LEU A 157 -16.99 8.15 -7.33
N LEU A 158 -15.93 8.93 -7.12
CA LEU A 158 -16.04 10.38 -6.91
C LEU A 158 -16.60 11.12 -8.13
N TYR A 159 -16.18 10.74 -9.33
CA TYR A 159 -16.59 11.39 -10.57
C TYR A 159 -17.75 10.68 -11.30
N GLY A 160 -18.24 9.59 -10.72
CA GLY A 160 -19.37 8.83 -11.27
C GLY A 160 -19.04 8.03 -12.52
N THR A 161 -17.75 7.68 -12.73
CA THR A 161 -17.28 6.83 -13.83
C THR A 161 -16.23 5.85 -13.32
N ASP A 162 -16.17 4.62 -13.88
CA ASP A 162 -15.08 3.69 -13.63
C ASP A 162 -13.85 3.97 -14.52
N SER A 163 -12.79 3.17 -14.37
CA SER A 163 -11.57 3.28 -15.17
C SER A 163 -11.77 2.98 -16.67
N GLU A 164 -12.88 2.34 -17.04
CA GLU A 164 -13.28 2.06 -18.43
C GLU A 164 -14.24 3.11 -19.00
N GLY A 165 -14.64 4.11 -18.18
CA GLY A 165 -15.53 5.19 -18.56
C GLY A 165 -17.01 4.89 -18.41
N HIS A 166 -17.38 3.78 -17.75
CA HIS A 166 -18.76 3.47 -17.44
C HIS A 166 -19.27 4.37 -16.31
N LYS A 167 -20.49 4.87 -16.44
CA LYS A 167 -21.13 5.64 -15.35
C LYS A 167 -21.47 4.74 -14.17
N LEU A 168 -21.17 5.21 -12.98
CA LEU A 168 -21.45 4.51 -11.74
C LEU A 168 -22.68 5.05 -11.03
N ASN A 169 -23.35 4.18 -10.26
CA ASN A 169 -24.35 4.55 -9.25
C ASN A 169 -23.65 4.93 -7.94
N GLU A 170 -24.37 5.50 -6.97
CA GLU A 170 -23.85 5.86 -5.65
C GLU A 170 -23.27 4.68 -4.85
N ASP A 171 -23.70 3.46 -5.17
CA ASP A 171 -23.23 2.22 -4.55
C ASP A 171 -22.02 1.58 -5.27
N GLY A 172 -21.50 2.27 -6.31
CA GLY A 172 -20.38 1.80 -7.12
C GLY A 172 -20.75 0.76 -8.20
N SER A 173 -22.03 0.40 -8.35
CA SER A 173 -22.46 -0.46 -9.45
C SER A 173 -22.47 0.30 -10.79
N ILE A 174 -22.21 -0.41 -11.90
CA ILE A 174 -22.28 0.18 -13.23
C ILE A 174 -23.73 0.60 -13.52
N ARG A 175 -23.93 1.86 -13.91
CA ARG A 175 -25.21 2.36 -14.33
C ARG A 175 -25.55 1.82 -15.72
N GLU A 176 -26.56 0.97 -15.84
CA GLU A 176 -27.06 0.55 -17.13
C GLU A 176 -27.64 1.77 -17.88
N GLU A 177 -26.98 2.21 -18.96
CA GLU A 177 -27.57 3.18 -19.85
C GLU A 177 -28.74 2.49 -20.56
N THR A 178 -29.95 2.74 -20.07
CA THR A 178 -31.16 2.40 -20.81
C THR A 178 -31.09 3.16 -22.14
N SER A 179 -30.95 2.41 -23.22
CA SER A 179 -31.00 2.90 -24.59
C SER A 179 -32.42 3.36 -24.95
N ALA A 180 -32.90 4.39 -24.25
CA ALA A 180 -34.14 5.09 -24.57
C ALA A 180 -33.77 6.41 -25.26
N ASN A 181 -33.62 6.35 -26.57
CA ASN A 181 -33.93 7.40 -27.53
C ASN A 181 -33.13 7.24 -28.83
N ALA A 182 -33.42 6.12 -29.52
CA ALA A 182 -33.11 6.05 -30.96
C ALA A 182 -34.38 5.79 -31.76
N SER A 183 -35.44 6.55 -31.48
CA SER A 183 -36.65 6.52 -32.30
C SER A 183 -37.44 7.83 -32.12
N ASP A 184 -36.97 8.93 -32.72
CA ASP A 184 -37.81 10.02 -33.18
C ASP A 184 -36.97 11.03 -33.98
N ALA A 185 -36.52 10.62 -35.16
CA ALA A 185 -36.04 11.53 -36.18
C ALA A 185 -36.27 10.92 -37.57
N SER A 186 -37.56 10.63 -37.86
CA SER A 186 -37.96 10.45 -39.26
C SER A 186 -39.42 10.96 -39.38
N THR A 187 -39.55 11.97 -40.15
CA THR A 187 -40.72 12.39 -40.91
C THR A 187 -41.06 13.87 -40.70
N SER A 188 -40.49 14.72 -41.52
CA SER A 188 -41.24 15.84 -42.09
C SER A 188 -40.68 16.14 -43.49
N GLU A 189 -41.11 15.33 -44.46
CA GLU A 189 -41.19 15.80 -45.85
C GLU A 189 -42.19 16.97 -45.91
N GLY A 190 -41.70 18.14 -46.07
CA GLY A 190 -42.49 19.36 -46.38
C GLY A 190 -42.47 19.63 -47.86
N THR A 191 -43.47 19.18 -48.53
CA THR A 191 -43.90 19.61 -49.87
C THR A 191 -44.03 21.12 -49.91
N SER A 192 -43.33 21.78 -50.81
CA SER A 192 -43.70 23.12 -51.29
C SER A 192 -43.76 23.11 -52.80
N ALA A 193 -45.00 23.26 -53.30
CA ALA A 193 -45.28 23.54 -54.69
C ALA A 193 -45.36 25.06 -54.91
N ALA A 194 -44.84 25.49 -56.03
CA ALA A 194 -45.21 26.51 -56.99
C ALA A 194 -45.91 27.76 -56.51
N GLU A 195 -45.35 28.92 -56.77
CA GLU A 195 -45.71 29.91 -57.81
C GLU A 195 -44.61 30.98 -57.92
#